data_279e328566358728bffebd94e31f2651
#
_entry.id   279e328566358728bffebd94e31f2651
#
_cell.length_a   1.000
_cell.length_b   1.000
_cell.length_c   1.000
_cell.angle_alpha   90.00
_cell.angle_beta   90.00
_cell.angle_gamma   90.00
#
_symmetry.space_group_name_H-M   'P 1'
#
loop_
_entity.id
_entity.type
_entity.pdbx_description
1 polymer ?
#
loop_
_entity_poly.entity_id
_entity_poly.type
_entity_poly.pdbx_seq_one_letter_code
_entity_poly.pdbx_strand_id
1 'polypeptide(L)'
;MFKENEQILSAFSDYLTALTAYTSDEPSYSVSELVDKALENADSINKNINLNDKQKKSISGLVSFLQRLATEEKNKGDIASVLKEMGPKQSENLDLLRKDIEEKKDRYFNTMSGDILHIALLNFNKRAKLPPQQSVSPKEIVQLNYTTQNYIKNITAAEVAINKYKEYNKGLLSIIEDDVTDKKIKEEMLDIQNKNIKEGLGYVKDFIQELGPVIIAAM
;
A
#
# COMPACT_ATOMS: atom_id res chain seq x y z
N MET A 1 -5.07 -10.83 7.81
CA MET A 1 -6.08 -9.74 7.65
C MET A 1 -5.62 -8.66 6.68
N PHE A 2 -4.32 -8.32 6.61
CA PHE A 2 -3.78 -7.25 5.74
C PHE A 2 -2.81 -7.74 4.67
N LYS A 3 -2.50 -9.03 4.62
CA LYS A 3 -1.55 -9.62 3.67
C LYS A 3 -1.91 -9.31 2.21
N GLU A 4 -3.19 -9.38 1.89
CA GLU A 4 -3.71 -9.08 0.56
C GLU A 4 -3.54 -7.60 0.22
N ASN A 5 -3.77 -6.70 1.19
CA ASN A 5 -3.56 -5.26 1.02
C ASN A 5 -2.09 -4.92 0.79
N GLU A 6 -1.18 -5.58 1.50
CA GLU A 6 0.27 -5.48 1.34
C GLU A 6 0.69 -5.85 -0.09
N GLN A 7 0.21 -6.98 -0.60
CA GLN A 7 0.52 -7.44 -1.94
C GLN A 7 0.00 -6.48 -3.01
N ILE A 8 -1.23 -5.95 -2.84
CA ILE A 8 -1.78 -4.95 -3.77
C ILE A 8 -0.97 -3.65 -3.72
N LEU A 9 -0.56 -3.17 -2.53
CA LEU A 9 0.32 -2.00 -2.40
C LEU A 9 1.68 -2.22 -3.08
N SER A 10 2.23 -3.44 -3.00
CA SER A 10 3.46 -3.80 -3.73
C SER A 10 3.27 -3.69 -5.25
N ALA A 11 2.14 -4.17 -5.79
CA ALA A 11 1.85 -4.04 -7.22
C ALA A 11 1.69 -2.57 -7.66
N PHE A 12 1.06 -1.73 -6.84
CA PHE A 12 1.03 -0.28 -7.10
C PHE A 12 2.42 0.35 -7.04
N SER A 13 3.31 -0.11 -6.17
CA SER A 13 4.71 0.32 -6.12
C SER A 13 5.47 -0.01 -7.42
N ASP A 14 5.29 -1.24 -7.93
CA ASP A 14 5.89 -1.65 -9.20
C ASP A 14 5.38 -0.80 -10.37
N TYR A 15 4.06 -0.53 -10.40
CA TYR A 15 3.47 0.39 -11.37
C TYR A 15 4.08 1.79 -11.31
N LEU A 16 4.19 2.37 -10.11
CA LEU A 16 4.76 3.72 -9.96
C LEU A 16 6.25 3.77 -10.33
N THR A 17 6.98 2.69 -10.10
CA THR A 17 8.37 2.55 -10.55
C THR A 17 8.46 2.53 -12.08
N ALA A 18 7.57 1.78 -12.75
CA ALA A 18 7.48 1.79 -14.21
C ALA A 18 7.11 3.18 -14.75
N LEU A 19 6.16 3.87 -14.11
CA LEU A 19 5.76 5.23 -14.50
C LEU A 19 6.90 6.24 -14.35
N THR A 20 7.76 6.11 -13.34
CA THR A 20 8.95 6.95 -13.18
C THR A 20 9.88 6.81 -14.39
N ALA A 21 10.05 5.60 -14.89
CA ALA A 21 10.92 5.36 -16.04
C ALA A 21 10.44 6.05 -17.32
N TYR A 22 9.14 6.27 -17.49
CA TYR A 22 8.61 7.07 -18.62
C TYR A 22 8.95 8.56 -18.52
N THR A 23 9.19 9.06 -17.33
CA THR A 23 9.50 10.48 -17.13
C THR A 23 11.00 10.76 -17.06
N SER A 24 11.83 9.71 -17.00
CA SER A 24 13.29 9.83 -16.96
C SER A 24 13.89 9.98 -18.36
N ASP A 25 14.79 10.94 -18.53
CA ASP A 25 15.50 11.14 -19.81
C ASP A 25 16.52 10.01 -20.10
N GLU A 26 17.02 9.33 -19.07
CA GLU A 26 17.92 8.17 -19.16
C GLU A 26 17.46 7.06 -18.21
N PRO A 27 16.45 6.26 -18.61
CA PRO A 27 16.00 5.16 -17.77
C PRO A 27 17.10 4.10 -17.62
N SER A 28 17.42 3.73 -16.39
CA SER A 28 18.42 2.69 -16.08
C SER A 28 17.95 1.29 -16.49
N TYR A 29 16.68 1.12 -16.82
CA TYR A 29 16.05 -0.14 -17.26
C TYR A 29 15.13 0.13 -18.44
N SER A 30 14.90 -0.91 -19.25
CA SER A 30 13.87 -0.86 -20.28
C SER A 30 12.50 -0.61 -19.65
N VAL A 31 11.82 0.44 -20.07
CA VAL A 31 10.47 0.76 -19.58
C VAL A 31 9.52 -0.40 -19.82
N SER A 32 9.65 -1.09 -20.96
CA SER A 32 8.86 -2.28 -21.30
C SER A 32 9.04 -3.39 -20.26
N GLU A 33 10.26 -3.67 -19.81
CA GLU A 33 10.52 -4.68 -18.79
C GLU A 33 9.89 -4.33 -17.45
N LEU A 34 9.92 -3.05 -17.07
CA LEU A 34 9.30 -2.60 -15.82
C LEU A 34 7.78 -2.69 -15.88
N VAL A 35 7.17 -2.35 -17.02
CA VAL A 35 5.72 -2.46 -17.24
C VAL A 35 5.29 -3.92 -17.26
N ASP A 36 6.00 -4.77 -17.99
CA ASP A 36 5.71 -6.21 -18.07
C ASP A 36 5.84 -6.86 -16.68
N LYS A 37 6.88 -6.52 -15.90
CA LYS A 37 7.04 -6.99 -14.51
C LYS A 37 5.91 -6.52 -13.58
N ALA A 38 5.53 -5.26 -13.66
CA ALA A 38 4.43 -4.72 -12.87
C ALA A 38 3.10 -5.41 -13.23
N LEU A 39 2.89 -5.69 -14.52
CA LEU A 39 1.71 -6.41 -15.01
C LEU A 39 1.68 -7.87 -14.53
N GLU A 40 2.80 -8.59 -14.63
CA GLU A 40 2.91 -9.97 -14.14
C GLU A 40 2.60 -10.06 -12.63
N ASN A 41 3.15 -9.16 -11.83
CA ASN A 41 2.88 -9.13 -10.40
C ASN A 41 1.40 -8.83 -10.10
N ALA A 42 0.84 -7.78 -10.70
CA ALA A 42 -0.56 -7.41 -10.50
C ALA A 42 -1.54 -8.50 -10.97
N ASP A 43 -1.29 -9.12 -12.12
CA ASP A 43 -2.11 -10.20 -12.67
C ASP A 43 -2.03 -11.48 -11.82
N SER A 44 -0.84 -11.82 -11.31
CA SER A 44 -0.65 -12.93 -10.37
C SER A 44 -1.47 -12.73 -9.08
N ILE A 45 -1.46 -11.53 -8.52
CA ILE A 45 -2.25 -11.19 -7.34
C ILE A 45 -3.75 -11.32 -7.65
N ASN A 46 -4.19 -10.77 -8.78
CA ASN A 46 -5.59 -10.77 -9.18
C ASN A 46 -6.16 -12.19 -9.41
N LYS A 47 -5.34 -13.12 -9.90
CA LYS A 47 -5.76 -14.50 -10.22
C LYS A 47 -5.61 -15.47 -9.06
N ASN A 48 -4.56 -15.34 -8.27
CA ASN A 48 -4.14 -16.39 -7.35
C ASN A 48 -4.48 -16.11 -5.88
N ILE A 49 -4.98 -14.90 -5.57
CA ILE A 49 -5.27 -14.49 -4.20
C ILE A 49 -6.78 -14.35 -4.01
N ASN A 50 -7.28 -14.83 -2.88
CA ASN A 50 -8.69 -14.66 -2.51
C ASN A 50 -8.92 -13.22 -2.01
N LEU A 51 -9.39 -12.36 -2.89
CA LEU A 51 -9.61 -10.94 -2.67
C LEU A 51 -11.09 -10.63 -2.42
N ASN A 52 -11.37 -9.69 -1.53
CA ASN A 52 -12.71 -9.12 -1.41
C ASN A 52 -13.03 -8.15 -2.58
N ASP A 53 -14.28 -7.71 -2.68
CA ASP A 53 -14.75 -6.90 -3.82
C ASP A 53 -13.95 -5.60 -4.02
N LYS A 54 -13.56 -4.91 -2.94
CA LYS A 54 -12.80 -3.66 -3.03
C LYS A 54 -11.37 -3.92 -3.49
N GLN A 55 -10.73 -4.91 -2.90
CA GLN A 55 -9.40 -5.36 -3.29
C GLN A 55 -9.37 -5.82 -4.75
N LYS A 56 -10.35 -6.63 -5.14
CA LYS A 56 -10.47 -7.13 -6.51
C LYS A 56 -10.69 -6.01 -7.51
N LYS A 57 -11.56 -5.04 -7.22
CA LYS A 57 -11.75 -3.87 -8.09
C LYS A 57 -10.48 -3.03 -8.19
N SER A 58 -9.79 -2.79 -7.07
CA SER A 58 -8.54 -2.04 -7.04
C SER A 58 -7.47 -2.67 -7.94
N ILE A 59 -7.17 -3.97 -7.74
CA ILE A 59 -6.11 -4.64 -8.50
C ILE A 59 -6.51 -4.89 -9.97
N SER A 60 -7.77 -5.22 -10.25
CA SER A 60 -8.24 -5.40 -11.63
C SER A 60 -8.17 -4.10 -12.44
N GLY A 61 -8.43 -2.96 -11.79
CA GLY A 61 -8.24 -1.65 -12.42
C GLY A 61 -6.79 -1.37 -12.77
N LEU A 62 -5.86 -1.75 -11.88
CA LEU A 62 -4.41 -1.66 -12.15
C LEU A 62 -3.98 -2.59 -13.28
N VAL A 63 -4.43 -3.85 -13.26
CA VAL A 63 -4.14 -4.84 -14.33
C VAL A 63 -4.60 -4.33 -15.70
N SER A 64 -5.84 -3.85 -15.79
CA SER A 64 -6.40 -3.33 -17.05
C SER A 64 -5.59 -2.13 -17.59
N PHE A 65 -5.14 -1.26 -16.71
CA PHE A 65 -4.29 -0.14 -17.08
C PHE A 65 -2.92 -0.59 -17.59
N LEU A 66 -2.24 -1.49 -16.84
CA LEU A 66 -0.93 -2.01 -17.23
C LEU A 66 -0.97 -2.81 -18.54
N GLN A 67 -2.03 -3.58 -18.77
CA GLN A 67 -2.24 -4.27 -20.04
C GLN A 67 -2.36 -3.30 -21.21
N ARG A 68 -3.11 -2.20 -21.04
CA ARG A 68 -3.25 -1.18 -22.07
C ARG A 68 -1.90 -0.49 -22.32
N LEU A 69 -1.18 -0.14 -21.26
CA LEU A 69 0.14 0.49 -21.34
C LEU A 69 1.15 -0.41 -22.08
N ALA A 70 1.24 -1.69 -21.70
CA ALA A 70 2.12 -2.66 -22.36
C ALA A 70 1.78 -2.87 -23.82
N THR A 71 0.50 -2.83 -24.18
CA THR A 71 0.04 -2.98 -25.56
C THR A 71 0.45 -1.79 -26.42
N GLU A 72 0.22 -0.57 -25.93
CA GLU A 72 0.59 0.65 -26.66
C GLU A 72 2.11 0.78 -26.79
N GLU A 73 2.87 0.40 -25.78
CA GLU A 73 4.33 0.41 -25.84
C GLU A 73 4.86 -0.55 -26.90
N LYS A 74 4.38 -1.80 -26.95
CA LYS A 74 4.77 -2.79 -27.96
C LYS A 74 4.40 -2.34 -29.37
N ASN A 75 3.30 -1.64 -29.52
CA ASN A 75 2.84 -1.11 -30.79
C ASN A 75 3.46 0.25 -31.16
N LYS A 76 4.35 0.80 -30.31
CA LYS A 76 4.86 2.18 -30.44
C LYS A 76 3.73 3.20 -30.57
N GLY A 77 2.64 2.97 -29.85
CA GLY A 77 1.47 3.81 -29.85
C GLY A 77 1.59 5.03 -28.93
N ASP A 78 0.47 5.71 -28.71
CA ASP A 78 0.43 6.93 -27.90
C ASP A 78 0.28 6.61 -26.41
N ILE A 79 1.41 6.37 -25.74
CA ILE A 79 1.49 6.11 -24.31
C ILE A 79 0.97 7.30 -23.50
N ALA A 80 1.24 8.52 -23.93
CA ALA A 80 0.77 9.73 -23.23
C ALA A 80 -0.75 9.78 -23.17
N SER A 81 -1.43 9.38 -24.26
CA SER A 81 -2.89 9.27 -24.29
C SER A 81 -3.41 8.26 -23.28
N VAL A 82 -2.77 7.08 -23.16
CA VAL A 82 -3.16 6.05 -22.18
C VAL A 82 -2.97 6.57 -20.75
N LEU A 83 -1.85 7.20 -20.48
CA LEU A 83 -1.55 7.79 -19.16
C LEU A 83 -2.59 8.86 -18.80
N LYS A 84 -2.94 9.73 -19.75
CA LYS A 84 -3.91 10.80 -19.57
C LYS A 84 -5.33 10.29 -19.31
N GLU A 85 -5.75 9.25 -20.03
CA GLU A 85 -7.09 8.66 -19.92
C GLU A 85 -7.26 7.81 -18.65
N MET A 86 -6.29 6.96 -18.38
CA MET A 86 -6.42 5.90 -17.35
C MET A 86 -5.63 6.19 -16.07
N GLY A 87 -4.61 7.03 -16.13
CA GLY A 87 -3.78 7.38 -14.98
C GLY A 87 -4.58 7.95 -13.80
N PRO A 88 -5.51 8.92 -13.99
CA PRO A 88 -6.32 9.46 -12.89
C PRO A 88 -7.14 8.38 -12.17
N LYS A 89 -7.63 7.36 -12.89
CA LYS A 89 -8.41 6.23 -12.33
C LYS A 89 -7.59 5.39 -11.34
N GLN A 90 -6.25 5.43 -11.41
CA GLN A 90 -5.41 4.72 -10.45
C GLN A 90 -5.49 5.33 -9.04
N SER A 91 -5.75 6.62 -8.94
CA SER A 91 -6.05 7.26 -7.65
C SER A 91 -7.36 6.74 -7.03
N GLU A 92 -8.38 6.47 -7.85
CA GLU A 92 -9.64 5.86 -7.40
C GLU A 92 -9.44 4.41 -6.96
N ASN A 93 -8.62 3.65 -7.68
CA ASN A 93 -8.25 2.27 -7.32
C ASN A 93 -7.51 2.23 -5.97
N LEU A 94 -6.60 3.16 -5.72
CA LEU A 94 -5.93 3.33 -4.42
C LEU A 94 -6.92 3.72 -3.31
N ASP A 95 -7.94 4.55 -3.61
CA ASP A 95 -8.98 4.89 -2.64
C ASP A 95 -9.87 3.68 -2.26
N LEU A 96 -10.11 2.76 -3.20
CA LEU A 96 -10.80 1.50 -2.88
C LEU A 96 -9.99 0.66 -1.88
N LEU A 97 -8.67 0.58 -2.09
CA LEU A 97 -7.77 -0.12 -1.17
C LEU A 97 -7.72 0.57 0.20
N ARG A 98 -7.64 1.91 0.23
CA ARG A 98 -7.69 2.68 1.47
C ARG A 98 -8.96 2.41 2.28
N LYS A 99 -10.13 2.43 1.62
CA LYS A 99 -11.41 2.11 2.26
C LYS A 99 -11.45 0.69 2.83
N ASP A 100 -10.86 -0.28 2.15
CA ASP A 100 -10.76 -1.64 2.67
C ASP A 100 -9.89 -1.71 3.93
N ILE A 101 -8.76 -1.00 3.95
CA ILE A 101 -7.88 -0.90 5.10
C ILE A 101 -8.57 -0.21 6.28
N GLU A 102 -9.26 0.91 6.04
CA GLU A 102 -10.03 1.65 7.05
C GLU A 102 -11.12 0.77 7.69
N GLU A 103 -11.90 0.05 6.88
CA GLU A 103 -12.94 -0.86 7.39
C GLU A 103 -12.38 -2.03 8.20
N LYS A 104 -11.24 -2.58 7.78
CA LYS A 104 -10.55 -3.63 8.55
C LYS A 104 -10.00 -3.08 9.87
N LYS A 105 -9.48 -1.84 9.85
CA LYS A 105 -9.02 -1.12 11.03
C LYS A 105 -10.17 -0.91 12.02
N ASP A 106 -11.30 -0.37 11.56
CA ASP A 106 -12.48 -0.12 12.40
C ASP A 106 -13.03 -1.43 12.99
N ARG A 107 -13.10 -2.48 12.17
CA ARG A 107 -13.52 -3.80 12.66
C ARG A 107 -12.57 -4.36 13.70
N TYR A 108 -11.27 -4.22 13.51
CA TYR A 108 -10.28 -4.63 14.49
C TYR A 108 -10.43 -3.85 15.80
N PHE A 109 -10.56 -2.51 15.72
CA PHE A 109 -10.68 -1.67 16.91
C PHE A 109 -12.00 -1.88 17.64
N ASN A 110 -13.12 -1.90 16.92
CA ASN A 110 -14.44 -1.96 17.54
C ASN A 110 -14.82 -3.34 18.02
N THR A 111 -14.24 -4.41 17.44
CA THR A 111 -14.62 -5.79 17.77
C THR A 111 -13.51 -6.54 18.51
N MET A 112 -12.29 -6.53 17.97
CA MET A 112 -11.21 -7.38 18.50
C MET A 112 -10.42 -6.73 19.63
N SER A 113 -10.10 -5.43 19.54
CA SER A 113 -9.30 -4.78 20.59
C SER A 113 -10.12 -4.59 21.86
N GLY A 114 -11.41 -4.29 21.73
CA GLY A 114 -12.35 -4.22 22.85
C GLY A 114 -12.50 -5.58 23.55
N ASP A 115 -12.71 -6.63 22.78
CA ASP A 115 -12.86 -7.99 23.30
C ASP A 115 -11.54 -8.52 23.88
N ILE A 116 -10.40 -8.31 23.22
CA ILE A 116 -9.09 -8.71 23.74
C ILE A 116 -8.78 -7.96 25.03
N LEU A 117 -9.02 -6.65 25.08
CA LEU A 117 -8.81 -5.86 26.31
C LEU A 117 -9.77 -6.29 27.41
N HIS A 118 -11.03 -6.56 27.09
CA HIS A 118 -12.04 -7.04 28.02
C HIS A 118 -11.68 -8.43 28.58
N ILE A 119 -11.30 -9.37 27.72
CA ILE A 119 -10.84 -10.71 28.10
C ILE A 119 -9.57 -10.61 28.96
N ALA A 120 -8.62 -9.75 28.58
CA ALA A 120 -7.41 -9.51 29.36
C ALA A 120 -7.72 -8.95 30.75
N LEU A 121 -8.66 -8.00 30.86
CA LEU A 121 -9.14 -7.45 32.12
C LEU A 121 -9.90 -8.48 33.00
N LEU A 122 -10.74 -9.31 32.38
CA LEU A 122 -11.43 -10.41 33.07
C LEU A 122 -10.43 -11.44 33.57
N ASN A 123 -9.45 -11.81 32.80
CA ASN A 123 -8.38 -12.71 33.19
C ASN A 123 -7.49 -12.08 34.27
N PHE A 124 -7.21 -10.77 34.20
CA PHE A 124 -6.52 -10.02 35.21
C PHE A 124 -7.31 -10.08 36.54
N ASN A 125 -8.59 -9.77 36.55
CA ASN A 125 -9.43 -9.80 37.75
C ASN A 125 -9.56 -11.21 38.34
N LYS A 126 -9.58 -12.26 37.53
CA LYS A 126 -9.56 -13.64 38.00
C LYS A 126 -8.19 -14.02 38.56
N ARG A 127 -7.10 -13.67 37.88
CA ARG A 127 -5.72 -13.98 38.32
C ARG A 127 -5.24 -13.12 39.49
N ALA A 128 -5.74 -11.88 39.64
CA ALA A 128 -5.42 -11.03 40.77
C ALA A 128 -5.85 -11.65 42.12
N LYS A 129 -6.76 -12.63 42.09
CA LYS A 129 -7.19 -13.41 43.25
C LYS A 129 -6.36 -14.68 43.45
N LEU A 130 -5.40 -14.96 42.58
CA LEU A 130 -4.51 -16.13 42.67
C LEU A 130 -3.17 -15.74 43.30
N PRO A 131 -2.39 -16.73 43.77
CA PRO A 131 -1.04 -16.48 44.30
C PRO A 131 -0.18 -15.68 43.31
N PRO A 132 0.79 -14.87 43.76
CA PRO A 132 1.59 -13.97 42.93
C PRO A 132 2.26 -14.63 41.68
N GLN A 133 2.60 -15.91 41.80
CA GLN A 133 3.22 -16.68 40.66
C GLN A 133 2.24 -16.99 39.53
N GLN A 134 0.94 -16.84 39.75
CA GLN A 134 -0.12 -17.10 38.73
C GLN A 134 -0.89 -15.84 38.35
N SER A 135 -0.56 -14.70 38.98
CA SER A 135 -1.18 -13.42 38.67
C SER A 135 -0.63 -12.85 37.35
N VAL A 136 -1.45 -12.04 36.65
CA VAL A 136 -1.00 -11.32 35.45
C VAL A 136 0.05 -10.31 35.85
N SER A 137 1.21 -10.38 35.22
CA SER A 137 2.28 -9.42 35.48
C SER A 137 1.98 -8.05 34.85
N PRO A 138 2.40 -6.93 35.43
CA PRO A 138 2.33 -5.62 34.80
C PRO A 138 3.01 -5.60 33.42
N LYS A 139 4.03 -6.45 33.22
CA LYS A 139 4.73 -6.59 31.94
C LYS A 139 3.81 -7.10 30.83
N GLU A 140 2.91 -8.05 31.11
CA GLU A 140 1.95 -8.57 30.12
C GLU A 140 0.96 -7.49 29.67
N ILE A 141 0.49 -6.63 30.58
CA ILE A 141 -0.40 -5.51 30.25
C ILE A 141 0.32 -4.47 29.40
N VAL A 142 1.56 -4.12 29.75
CA VAL A 142 2.39 -3.21 28.98
C VAL A 142 2.65 -3.77 27.59
N GLN A 143 2.96 -5.06 27.46
CA GLN A 143 3.19 -5.74 26.19
C GLN A 143 1.93 -5.72 25.33
N LEU A 144 0.75 -5.98 25.87
CA LEU A 144 -0.51 -5.94 25.13
C LEU A 144 -0.80 -4.53 24.60
N ASN A 145 -0.63 -3.50 25.44
CA ASN A 145 -0.81 -2.12 25.05
C ASN A 145 0.18 -1.71 23.95
N TYR A 146 1.45 -2.07 24.09
CA TYR A 146 2.50 -1.82 23.10
C TYR A 146 2.16 -2.47 21.75
N THR A 147 1.72 -3.73 21.76
CA THR A 147 1.30 -4.45 20.56
C THR A 147 0.14 -3.75 19.87
N THR A 148 -0.86 -3.30 20.63
CA THR A 148 -2.02 -2.57 20.08
C THR A 148 -1.60 -1.23 19.47
N GLN A 149 -0.74 -0.47 20.14
CA GLN A 149 -0.26 0.83 19.63
C GLN A 149 0.58 0.67 18.33
N ASN A 150 1.44 -0.35 18.27
CA ASN A 150 2.20 -0.64 17.07
C ASN A 150 1.29 -1.03 15.89
N TYR A 151 0.27 -1.81 16.15
CA TYR A 151 -0.71 -2.18 15.12
C TYR A 151 -1.42 -0.96 14.53
N ILE A 152 -1.83 0.01 15.38
CA ILE A 152 -2.40 1.29 14.95
C ILE A 152 -1.42 2.04 14.05
N LYS A 153 -0.18 2.18 14.51
CA LYS A 153 0.87 2.89 13.79
C LYS A 153 1.09 2.30 12.39
N ASN A 154 1.08 0.98 12.28
CA ASN A 154 1.33 0.29 11.02
C ASN A 154 0.18 0.45 10.02
N ILE A 155 -1.07 0.38 10.48
CA ILE A 155 -2.23 0.65 9.62
C ILE A 155 -2.20 2.11 9.15
N THR A 156 -1.85 3.05 10.01
CA THR A 156 -1.66 4.46 9.65
C THR A 156 -0.55 4.63 8.62
N ALA A 157 0.54 3.85 8.71
CA ALA A 157 1.60 3.86 7.70
C ALA A 157 1.09 3.45 6.31
N ALA A 158 0.21 2.44 6.22
CA ALA A 158 -0.40 2.05 4.95
C ALA A 158 -1.29 3.16 4.37
N GLU A 159 -2.08 3.85 5.20
CA GLU A 159 -2.89 5.00 4.78
C GLU A 159 -2.01 6.15 4.25
N VAL A 160 -0.89 6.43 4.92
CA VAL A 160 0.09 7.44 4.48
C VAL A 160 0.73 7.03 3.16
N ALA A 161 1.13 5.76 3.01
CA ALA A 161 1.69 5.24 1.76
C ALA A 161 0.73 5.44 0.57
N ILE A 162 -0.55 5.13 0.75
CA ILE A 162 -1.57 5.32 -0.28
C ILE A 162 -1.69 6.79 -0.68
N ASN A 163 -1.71 7.71 0.29
CA ASN A 163 -1.76 9.14 -0.01
C ASN A 163 -0.52 9.61 -0.78
N LYS A 164 0.68 9.14 -0.38
CA LYS A 164 1.92 9.43 -1.09
C LYS A 164 1.92 8.89 -2.52
N TYR A 165 1.38 7.69 -2.73
CA TYR A 165 1.23 7.12 -4.07
C TYR A 165 0.26 7.92 -4.94
N LYS A 166 -0.84 8.42 -4.37
CA LYS A 166 -1.78 9.30 -5.09
C LYS A 166 -1.14 10.63 -5.47
N GLU A 167 -0.43 11.27 -4.54
CA GLU A 167 0.32 12.52 -4.79
C GLU A 167 1.36 12.32 -5.89
N TYR A 168 2.11 11.22 -5.82
CA TYR A 168 3.09 10.86 -6.82
C TYR A 168 2.46 10.64 -8.20
N ASN A 169 1.42 9.82 -8.29
CA ASN A 169 0.71 9.55 -9.53
C ASN A 169 0.20 10.86 -10.16
N LYS A 170 -0.45 11.72 -9.37
CA LYS A 170 -0.92 13.02 -9.83
C LYS A 170 0.21 13.92 -10.32
N GLY A 171 1.31 13.98 -9.59
CA GLY A 171 2.46 14.79 -9.97
C GLY A 171 3.12 14.34 -11.28
N LEU A 172 3.26 13.03 -11.50
CA LEU A 172 3.80 12.50 -12.75
C LEU A 172 2.86 12.74 -13.93
N LEU A 173 1.56 12.57 -13.74
CA LEU A 173 0.58 12.87 -14.80
C LEU A 173 0.61 14.34 -15.20
N SER A 174 0.74 15.27 -14.24
CA SER A 174 0.89 16.69 -14.53
C SER A 174 2.15 16.98 -15.36
N ILE A 175 3.28 16.35 -15.07
CA ILE A 175 4.51 16.50 -15.86
C ILE A 175 4.31 16.04 -17.32
N ILE A 176 3.56 14.97 -17.51
CA ILE A 176 3.27 14.39 -18.84
C ILE A 176 2.25 15.27 -19.59
N GLU A 177 1.23 15.79 -18.89
CA GLU A 177 0.14 16.58 -19.48
C GLU A 177 0.58 17.99 -19.89
N ASP A 178 1.40 18.64 -19.07
CA ASP A 178 1.79 20.04 -19.26
C ASP A 178 2.91 20.22 -20.30
N ASP A 179 3.39 19.12 -20.89
CA ASP A 179 4.49 19.12 -21.88
C ASP A 179 5.65 20.07 -21.44
N VAL A 180 6.09 19.87 -20.17
CA VAL A 180 7.08 20.74 -19.54
C VAL A 180 8.37 20.73 -20.34
N THR A 181 8.56 21.77 -21.14
CA THR A 181 9.69 21.92 -22.05
C THR A 181 10.94 22.44 -21.35
N ASP A 182 10.80 23.11 -20.21
CA ASP A 182 11.94 23.57 -19.41
C ASP A 182 12.52 22.38 -18.63
N LYS A 183 13.72 21.95 -19.05
CA LYS A 183 14.44 20.81 -18.49
C LYS A 183 14.66 20.94 -16.99
N LYS A 184 14.99 22.13 -16.50
CA LYS A 184 15.27 22.36 -15.08
C LYS A 184 14.02 22.24 -14.23
N ILE A 185 12.89 22.78 -14.69
CA ILE A 185 11.61 22.66 -13.99
C ILE A 185 11.18 21.21 -13.97
N LYS A 186 11.31 20.47 -15.06
CA LYS A 186 10.99 19.04 -15.15
C LYS A 186 11.84 18.23 -14.17
N GLU A 187 13.15 18.46 -14.10
CA GLU A 187 14.05 17.80 -13.15
C GLU A 187 13.64 18.07 -11.70
N GLU A 188 13.38 19.33 -11.33
CA GLU A 188 12.92 19.69 -9.97
C GLU A 188 11.58 19.01 -9.61
N MET A 189 10.63 18.97 -10.54
CA MET A 189 9.35 18.26 -10.33
C MET A 189 9.54 16.75 -10.17
N LEU A 190 10.41 16.14 -10.97
CA LEU A 190 10.75 14.71 -10.86
C LEU A 190 11.43 14.38 -9.54
N ASP A 191 12.32 15.23 -9.05
CA ASP A 191 12.99 15.04 -7.77
C ASP A 191 12.00 15.05 -6.60
N ILE A 192 11.02 15.95 -6.63
CA ILE A 192 9.94 15.98 -5.64
C ILE A 192 9.14 14.66 -5.70
N GLN A 193 8.80 14.19 -6.90
CA GLN A 193 8.06 12.95 -7.04
C GLN A 193 8.89 11.73 -6.61
N ASN A 194 10.16 11.66 -6.95
CA ASN A 194 11.08 10.62 -6.51
C ASN A 194 11.22 10.56 -4.97
N LYS A 195 11.17 11.71 -4.31
CA LYS A 195 11.13 11.77 -2.84
C LYS A 195 9.82 11.20 -2.30
N ASN A 196 8.68 11.59 -2.87
CA ASN A 196 7.38 11.10 -2.45
C ASN A 196 7.25 9.57 -2.58
N ILE A 197 7.75 8.98 -3.68
CA ILE A 197 7.70 7.52 -3.84
C ILE A 197 8.61 6.81 -2.86
N LYS A 198 9.82 7.32 -2.60
CA LYS A 198 10.75 6.74 -1.62
C LYS A 198 10.15 6.76 -0.21
N GLU A 199 9.50 7.85 0.17
CA GLU A 199 8.79 7.96 1.44
C GLU A 199 7.62 6.96 1.50
N GLY A 200 6.79 6.87 0.43
CA GLY A 200 5.70 5.91 0.34
C GLY A 200 6.16 4.45 0.46
N LEU A 201 7.26 4.10 -0.22
CA LEU A 201 7.89 2.77 -0.12
C LEU A 201 8.41 2.49 1.30
N GLY A 202 8.95 3.49 1.99
CA GLY A 202 9.35 3.37 3.40
C GLY A 202 8.15 3.00 4.28
N TYR A 203 7.03 3.70 4.15
CA TYR A 203 5.80 3.39 4.90
C TYR A 203 5.22 2.01 4.57
N VAL A 204 5.27 1.57 3.31
CA VAL A 204 4.86 0.21 2.94
C VAL A 204 5.76 -0.82 3.60
N LYS A 205 7.07 -0.60 3.59
CA LYS A 205 8.03 -1.48 4.26
C LYS A 205 7.76 -1.59 5.76
N ASP A 206 7.49 -0.46 6.42
CA ASP A 206 7.16 -0.43 7.85
C ASP A 206 5.85 -1.19 8.12
N PHE A 207 4.84 -1.02 7.27
CA PHE A 207 3.58 -1.76 7.33
C PHE A 207 3.79 -3.28 7.24
N ILE A 208 4.66 -3.72 6.31
CA ILE A 208 4.96 -5.14 6.08
C ILE A 208 5.76 -5.74 7.25
N GLN A 209 6.83 -5.07 7.67
CA GLN A 209 7.77 -5.62 8.65
C GLN A 209 7.18 -5.78 10.04
N GLU A 210 6.27 -4.91 10.45
CA GLU A 210 5.75 -4.89 11.81
C GLU A 210 4.44 -5.68 11.99
N LEU A 211 3.72 -6.02 10.90
CA LEU A 211 2.54 -6.88 10.98
C LEU A 211 2.88 -8.37 11.13
N GLY A 212 4.02 -8.81 10.61
CA GLY A 212 4.45 -10.22 10.65
C GLY A 212 4.48 -10.82 12.06
N PRO A 213 5.13 -10.20 13.06
CA PRO A 213 5.19 -10.71 14.42
C PRO A 213 3.86 -10.69 15.20
N VAL A 214 2.97 -9.74 14.89
CA VAL A 214 1.69 -9.57 15.60
C VAL A 214 0.69 -10.67 15.24
N ILE A 215 0.70 -11.13 13.99
CA ILE A 215 -0.16 -12.22 13.54
C ILE A 215 0.22 -13.55 14.22
N ILE A 216 1.51 -13.77 14.46
CA ILE A 216 2.00 -15.00 15.10
C ILE A 216 1.67 -15.01 16.61
N ALA A 217 1.62 -13.85 17.26
CA ALA A 217 1.32 -13.76 18.69
C ALA A 217 -0.19 -13.82 19.02
N ALA A 218 -1.05 -13.64 18.01
CA ALA A 218 -2.52 -13.68 18.17
C ALA A 218 -3.16 -15.02 17.78
N MET A 219 -2.38 -15.95 17.21
CA MET A 219 -2.76 -17.34 16.92
C MET A 219 -2.27 -18.27 18.03
#